data_4a2e79f9a6adb4f7d46a58417e5fe6a7
#
_entry.id   4a2e79f9a6adb4f7d46a58417e5fe6a7
#
_cell.length_a   1.000
_cell.length_b   1.000
_cell.length_c   1.000
_cell.angle_alpha   90.00
_cell.angle_beta   90.00
_cell.angle_gamma   90.00
#
_symmetry.space_group_name_H-M   'P 1'
#
loop_
_entity.id
_entity.type
_entity.pdbx_description
1 polymer ?
#
loop_
_entity_poly.entity_id
_entity_poly.type
_entity_poly.pdbx_seq_one_letter_code
_entity_poly.pdbx_strand_id
1 'polypeptide(L)'
;MRYLTLLLLLCLSVWGLALPSGALEQGFMFWRNQGINLSGLIAVALMGALILMATRPHWLEQRLGGLDHMYQLHKWSGISAGTVVLLHWFLTKSPRWLSDWGLLQLGPRPAGPHVVDALRGIAKEAGEIAFYAMVIFIIVSLVKVLPYGRFRQIHKVGAVLFLMAAFHSVYLTPDNLRWAPFGILILAVSIIGSVAALISLSGQIGKLNRYAGEIIAVRQPSGKILELEVRLPADFQDEYLPGQFALLTLHKDEGSHPFTILREDIQNGSIVFAIKQLGDYTRQLAERVHVGDQVSVEGPFGRFVLPESGFPEYWIAGGIGIAPFIAWLESLVAEGERRPGTQLYYCVHKEDAIYTERLQQLSKLTGVKITQVDRRTDGDLDLSSLEITEDTQIWFCGPKRLRDMLLTRIPSSQLHYEQFDFR
;
A
#
# COMPACT_ATOMS: atom_id res chain seq x y z
N MET A 1 2.49 6.31 -9.13
CA MET A 1 3.57 7.27 -9.49
C MET A 1 3.05 8.71 -9.64
N ARG A 2 1.90 8.97 -10.29
CA ARG A 2 1.33 10.33 -10.48
C ARG A 2 1.28 11.17 -9.19
N TYR A 3 0.84 10.61 -8.08
CA TYR A 3 0.74 11.33 -6.79
C TYR A 3 2.11 11.72 -6.21
N LEU A 4 3.11 10.85 -6.36
CA LEU A 4 4.49 11.16 -5.94
C LEU A 4 5.04 12.33 -6.77
N THR A 5 4.84 12.30 -8.09
CA THR A 5 5.24 13.41 -8.98
C THR A 5 4.56 14.71 -8.59
N LEU A 6 3.24 14.68 -8.31
CA LEU A 6 2.50 15.87 -7.87
C LEU A 6 3.02 16.44 -6.55
N LEU A 7 3.35 15.59 -5.57
CA LEU A 7 3.94 16.01 -4.31
C LEU A 7 5.31 16.68 -4.52
N LEU A 8 6.15 16.11 -5.37
CA LEU A 8 7.46 16.68 -5.70
C LEU A 8 7.33 18.01 -6.43
N LEU A 9 6.41 18.13 -7.39
CA LEU A 9 6.12 19.39 -8.09
C LEU A 9 5.61 20.46 -7.13
N LEU A 10 4.74 20.10 -6.18
CA LEU A 10 4.27 21.03 -5.14
C LEU A 10 5.46 21.54 -4.30
N CYS A 11 6.34 20.66 -3.84
CA CYS A 11 7.52 21.03 -3.08
C CYS A 11 8.44 21.95 -3.88
N LEU A 12 8.68 21.64 -5.15
CA LEU A 12 9.50 22.46 -6.05
C LEU A 12 8.87 23.85 -6.29
N SER A 13 7.56 23.91 -6.52
CA SER A 13 6.85 25.17 -6.74
C SER A 13 6.89 26.07 -5.50
N VAL A 14 6.60 25.50 -4.32
CA VAL A 14 6.62 26.26 -3.05
C VAL A 14 8.02 26.74 -2.70
N TRP A 15 9.05 25.91 -2.96
CA TRP A 15 10.45 26.32 -2.80
C TRP A 15 10.85 27.39 -3.82
N GLY A 16 10.45 27.26 -5.08
CA GLY A 16 10.74 28.26 -6.12
C GLY A 16 10.14 29.63 -5.81
N LEU A 17 8.92 29.66 -5.27
CA LEU A 17 8.27 30.90 -4.80
C LEU A 17 8.98 31.55 -3.59
N ALA A 18 9.76 30.78 -2.85
CA ALA A 18 10.52 31.26 -1.70
C ALA A 18 11.92 31.81 -2.07
N LEU A 19 12.33 31.67 -3.34
CA LEU A 19 13.62 32.22 -3.79
C LEU A 19 13.55 33.75 -3.88
N PRO A 20 14.59 34.47 -3.38
CA PRO A 20 14.65 35.94 -3.50
C PRO A 20 14.91 36.35 -4.94
N SER A 21 14.53 37.59 -5.26
CA SER A 21 14.96 38.26 -6.51
C SER A 21 16.48 38.31 -6.57
N GLY A 22 17.06 38.00 -7.73
CA GLY A 22 18.53 37.93 -7.92
C GLY A 22 19.19 36.65 -7.39
N ALA A 23 18.37 35.59 -7.11
CA ALA A 23 18.90 34.28 -6.66
C ALA A 23 19.95 33.70 -7.63
N LEU A 24 19.79 33.91 -8.95
CA LEU A 24 20.69 33.37 -9.97
C LEU A 24 22.11 33.96 -9.92
N GLU A 25 22.29 35.16 -9.35
CA GLU A 25 23.55 35.84 -9.21
C GLU A 25 24.32 35.41 -7.94
N GLN A 26 23.70 34.59 -7.12
CA GLN A 26 24.26 34.16 -5.83
C GLN A 26 25.29 33.02 -6.00
N GLY A 27 26.25 32.98 -5.08
CA GLY A 27 27.34 32.00 -5.10
C GLY A 27 26.96 30.63 -4.55
N PHE A 28 27.94 29.73 -4.55
CA PHE A 28 27.81 28.32 -4.12
C PHE A 28 27.13 28.14 -2.76
N MET A 29 27.50 28.91 -1.74
CA MET A 29 26.97 28.78 -0.38
C MET A 29 25.49 29.10 -0.30
N PHE A 30 25.01 30.05 -1.11
CA PHE A 30 23.57 30.32 -1.22
C PHE A 30 22.83 29.13 -1.81
N TRP A 31 23.26 28.60 -2.97
CA TRP A 31 22.61 27.49 -3.64
C TRP A 31 22.66 26.19 -2.81
N ARG A 32 23.76 25.97 -2.11
CA ARG A 32 23.85 24.89 -1.14
C ARG A 32 22.77 25.01 -0.05
N ASN A 33 22.58 26.21 0.53
CA ASN A 33 21.55 26.43 1.55
C ASN A 33 20.15 26.25 0.97
N GLN A 34 19.92 26.69 -0.28
CA GLN A 34 18.66 26.42 -0.98
C GLN A 34 18.45 24.92 -1.23
N GLY A 35 19.50 24.19 -1.54
CA GLY A 35 19.47 22.74 -1.66
C GLY A 35 19.14 22.03 -0.34
N ILE A 36 19.64 22.52 0.79
CA ILE A 36 19.26 22.03 2.12
C ILE A 36 17.77 22.29 2.40
N ASN A 37 17.29 23.52 2.11
CA ASN A 37 15.89 23.86 2.30
C ASN A 37 14.98 22.96 1.45
N LEU A 38 15.28 22.81 0.15
CA LEU A 38 14.50 21.99 -0.77
C LEU A 38 14.51 20.50 -0.37
N SER A 39 15.70 19.95 -0.12
CA SER A 39 15.82 18.54 0.27
C SER A 39 15.16 18.25 1.61
N GLY A 40 15.24 19.18 2.58
CA GLY A 40 14.53 19.08 3.85
C GLY A 40 13.00 19.10 3.69
N LEU A 41 12.48 20.02 2.86
CA LEU A 41 11.05 20.10 2.53
C LEU A 41 10.56 18.80 1.87
N ILE A 42 11.26 18.30 0.85
CA ILE A 42 10.90 17.06 0.17
C ILE A 42 10.97 15.87 1.13
N ALA A 43 12.02 15.79 1.96
CA ALA A 43 12.17 14.70 2.93
C ALA A 43 10.99 14.64 3.91
N VAL A 44 10.65 15.76 4.55
CA VAL A 44 9.54 15.79 5.52
C VAL A 44 8.19 15.55 4.84
N ALA A 45 7.99 16.05 3.61
CA ALA A 45 6.77 15.83 2.84
C ALA A 45 6.59 14.35 2.48
N LEU A 46 7.65 13.68 1.99
CA LEU A 46 7.62 12.25 1.70
C LEU A 46 7.40 11.41 2.96
N MET A 47 8.11 11.72 4.06
CA MET A 47 7.94 11.02 5.33
C MET A 47 6.53 11.23 5.92
N GLY A 48 5.96 12.44 5.81
CA GLY A 48 4.58 12.71 6.20
C GLY A 48 3.56 11.93 5.38
N ALA A 49 3.76 11.85 4.06
CA ALA A 49 2.94 11.02 3.19
C ALA A 49 3.04 9.52 3.54
N LEU A 50 4.26 9.04 3.83
CA LEU A 50 4.50 7.65 4.25
C LEU A 50 3.74 7.29 5.52
N ILE A 51 3.84 8.11 6.56
CA ILE A 51 3.17 7.81 7.83
C ILE A 51 1.65 7.94 7.72
N LEU A 52 1.15 8.87 6.91
CA LEU A 52 -0.28 8.99 6.63
C LEU A 52 -0.81 7.74 5.89
N MET A 53 -0.13 7.29 4.84
CA MET A 53 -0.50 6.05 4.14
C MET A 53 -0.46 4.84 5.07
N ALA A 54 0.48 4.78 6.02
CA ALA A 54 0.58 3.68 6.98
C ALA A 54 -0.64 3.57 7.90
N THR A 55 -1.42 4.64 8.11
CA THR A 55 -2.66 4.60 8.90
C THR A 55 -3.87 4.08 8.13
N ARG A 56 -3.75 3.88 6.81
CA ARG A 56 -4.78 3.33 5.92
C ARG A 56 -6.14 4.02 6.01
N PRO A 57 -6.23 5.35 5.90
CA PRO A 57 -7.54 6.00 5.92
C PRO A 57 -8.30 5.66 4.63
N HIS A 58 -9.55 5.24 4.75
CA HIS A 58 -10.38 4.75 3.63
C HIS A 58 -10.50 5.76 2.47
N TRP A 59 -10.69 7.05 2.80
CA TRP A 59 -10.75 8.10 1.79
C TRP A 59 -9.47 8.23 0.94
N LEU A 60 -8.29 7.91 1.53
CA LEU A 60 -7.02 7.96 0.83
C LEU A 60 -6.82 6.70 -0.02
N GLU A 61 -7.17 5.55 0.53
CA GLU A 61 -7.13 4.26 -0.17
C GLU A 61 -7.96 4.32 -1.45
N GLN A 62 -9.20 4.79 -1.36
CA GLN A 62 -10.07 4.96 -2.52
C GLN A 62 -9.47 5.90 -3.59
N ARG A 63 -8.88 7.03 -3.18
CA ARG A 63 -8.28 7.99 -4.12
C ARG A 63 -6.98 7.48 -4.75
N LEU A 64 -6.22 6.66 -4.05
CA LEU A 64 -4.96 6.10 -4.55
C LEU A 64 -5.17 4.88 -5.45
N GLY A 65 -6.38 4.38 -5.57
CA GLY A 65 -6.71 3.28 -6.47
C GLY A 65 -6.67 1.90 -5.85
N GLY A 66 -6.78 1.82 -4.51
CA GLY A 66 -6.77 0.58 -3.76
C GLY A 66 -5.58 0.46 -2.81
N LEU A 67 -5.69 -0.45 -1.86
CA LEU A 67 -4.68 -0.66 -0.82
C LEU A 67 -3.36 -1.17 -1.39
N ASP A 68 -3.40 -1.97 -2.44
CA ASP A 68 -2.24 -2.49 -3.16
C ASP A 68 -1.42 -1.37 -3.83
N HIS A 69 -2.09 -0.45 -4.52
CA HIS A 69 -1.45 0.74 -5.09
C HIS A 69 -0.89 1.66 -4.01
N MET A 70 -1.58 1.80 -2.89
CA MET A 70 -1.11 2.58 -1.74
C MET A 70 0.17 1.98 -1.13
N TYR A 71 0.28 0.65 -1.01
CA TYR A 71 1.51 -0.02 -0.56
C TYR A 71 2.66 0.16 -1.54
N GLN A 72 2.41 0.09 -2.85
CA GLN A 72 3.44 0.38 -3.86
C GLN A 72 3.92 1.82 -3.76
N LEU A 73 2.99 2.78 -3.64
CA LEU A 73 3.33 4.19 -3.48
C LEU A 73 4.13 4.43 -2.19
N HIS A 74 3.74 3.79 -1.08
CA HIS A 74 4.48 3.81 0.18
C HIS A 74 5.92 3.32 -0.02
N LYS A 75 6.11 2.17 -0.67
CA LYS A 75 7.45 1.63 -0.94
C LYS A 75 8.33 2.60 -1.74
N TRP A 76 7.83 3.12 -2.86
CA TRP A 76 8.60 4.03 -3.71
C TRP A 76 8.85 5.38 -3.04
N SER A 77 7.87 5.90 -2.31
CA SER A 77 8.05 7.10 -1.50
C SER A 77 9.10 6.90 -0.40
N GLY A 78 9.16 5.71 0.20
CA GLY A 78 10.18 5.35 1.19
C GLY A 78 11.60 5.34 0.62
N ILE A 79 11.79 4.73 -0.56
CA ILE A 79 13.07 4.73 -1.27
C ILE A 79 13.48 6.18 -1.64
N SER A 80 12.53 6.96 -2.16
CA SER A 80 12.76 8.37 -2.52
C SER A 80 13.12 9.21 -1.28
N ALA A 81 12.40 9.02 -0.17
CA ALA A 81 12.70 9.72 1.10
C ALA A 81 14.12 9.41 1.58
N GLY A 82 14.53 8.14 1.54
CA GLY A 82 15.89 7.73 1.90
C GLY A 82 16.96 8.40 1.04
N THR A 83 16.76 8.44 -0.28
CA THR A 83 17.68 9.11 -1.21
C THR A 83 17.79 10.60 -0.92
N VAL A 84 16.65 11.26 -0.69
CA VAL A 84 16.62 12.71 -0.40
C VAL A 84 17.24 13.03 0.97
N VAL A 85 17.02 12.20 1.98
CA VAL A 85 17.63 12.34 3.31
C VAL A 85 19.15 12.20 3.23
N LEU A 86 19.68 11.26 2.44
CA LEU A 86 21.12 11.13 2.18
C LEU A 86 21.68 12.39 1.50
N LEU A 87 20.98 12.89 0.48
CA LEU A 87 21.38 14.15 -0.20
C LEU A 87 21.36 15.32 0.78
N HIS A 88 20.31 15.45 1.61
CA HIS A 88 20.20 16.49 2.62
C HIS A 88 21.39 16.48 3.59
N TRP A 89 21.73 15.30 4.12
CA TRP A 89 22.89 15.12 4.99
C TRP A 89 24.20 15.45 4.29
N PHE A 90 24.40 14.98 3.05
CA PHE A 90 25.56 15.30 2.24
C PHE A 90 25.72 16.83 2.08
N LEU A 91 24.65 17.52 1.71
CA LEU A 91 24.67 18.99 1.57
C LEU A 91 25.04 19.69 2.88
N THR A 92 24.58 19.19 4.04
CA THR A 92 24.92 19.80 5.33
C THR A 92 26.38 19.62 5.69
N LYS A 93 27.01 18.50 5.35
CA LYS A 93 28.42 18.17 5.67
C LYS A 93 29.41 18.67 4.59
N SER A 94 28.96 18.96 3.37
CA SER A 94 29.78 19.28 2.21
C SER A 94 30.79 20.45 2.42
N PRO A 95 30.49 21.57 3.12
CA PRO A 95 31.47 22.64 3.24
C PRO A 95 32.73 22.22 4.00
N ARG A 96 32.56 21.34 5.01
CA ARG A 96 33.69 20.84 5.77
C ARG A 96 34.61 20.00 4.89
N TRP A 97 34.04 19.07 4.13
CA TRP A 97 34.82 18.21 3.23
C TRP A 97 35.51 19.01 2.11
N LEU A 98 34.77 19.96 1.51
CA LEU A 98 35.33 20.82 0.47
C LEU A 98 36.47 21.71 1.01
N SER A 99 36.38 22.14 2.27
CA SER A 99 37.45 22.88 2.94
C SER A 99 38.65 21.99 3.24
N ASP A 100 38.42 20.77 3.74
CA ASP A 100 39.47 19.79 4.04
C ASP A 100 40.23 19.37 2.76
N TRP A 101 39.57 19.39 1.60
CA TRP A 101 40.17 19.15 0.28
C TRP A 101 40.78 20.38 -0.38
N GLY A 102 40.74 21.55 0.29
CA GLY A 102 41.27 22.80 -0.23
C GLY A 102 40.45 23.42 -1.38
N LEU A 103 39.26 22.94 -1.64
CA LEU A 103 38.37 23.39 -2.71
C LEU A 103 37.48 24.57 -2.30
N LEU A 104 37.37 24.83 -0.99
CA LEU A 104 36.55 25.91 -0.42
C LEU A 104 37.29 26.56 0.75
N GLN A 105 37.46 27.89 0.71
CA GLN A 105 37.91 28.62 1.85
C GLN A 105 36.72 29.07 2.71
N LEU A 106 36.61 28.50 3.91
CA LEU A 106 35.60 28.93 4.88
C LEU A 106 36.07 30.24 5.52
N GLY A 107 35.28 31.29 5.35
CA GLY A 107 35.53 32.55 6.03
C GLY A 107 35.48 32.43 7.57
N PRO A 108 36.01 33.41 8.32
CA PRO A 108 35.93 33.42 9.78
C PRO A 108 34.45 33.33 10.22
N ARG A 109 34.18 32.56 11.29
CA ARG A 109 32.83 32.52 11.87
C ARG A 109 32.44 33.91 12.33
N PRO A 110 31.21 34.41 12.03
CA PRO A 110 30.75 35.68 12.54
C PRO A 110 30.87 35.73 14.06
N ALA A 111 31.64 36.67 14.57
CA ALA A 111 31.72 36.97 16.01
C ALA A 111 30.46 37.76 16.39
N GLY A 112 29.40 37.12 16.76
CA GLY A 112 28.17 37.72 17.28
C GLY A 112 27.79 37.09 18.62
N PRO A 113 27.01 37.79 19.48
CA PRO A 113 26.47 37.14 20.68
C PRO A 113 25.60 36.00 20.25
N HIS A 114 26.12 34.79 20.41
CA HIS A 114 25.32 33.58 20.23
C HIS A 114 24.35 33.50 21.41
N VAL A 115 23.13 34.05 21.26
CA VAL A 115 22.03 33.59 22.04
C VAL A 115 21.90 32.12 21.69
N VAL A 116 22.39 31.26 22.59
CA VAL A 116 22.34 29.83 22.43
C VAL A 116 20.84 29.47 22.57
N ASP A 117 20.13 29.44 21.45
CA ASP A 117 18.82 28.83 21.41
C ASP A 117 19.02 27.32 21.65
N ALA A 118 18.87 26.91 22.91
CA ALA A 118 19.09 25.56 23.36
C ALA A 118 18.18 24.57 22.56
N LEU A 119 16.97 24.99 22.21
CA LEU A 119 16.04 24.19 21.41
C LEU A 119 16.54 24.03 19.97
N ARG A 120 17.19 25.04 19.40
CA ARG A 120 17.83 24.94 18.07
C ARG A 120 18.97 23.92 18.05
N GLY A 121 19.74 23.87 19.17
CA GLY A 121 20.76 22.83 19.38
C GLY A 121 20.13 21.43 19.38
N ILE A 122 19.15 21.24 20.24
CA ILE A 122 18.41 19.96 20.36
C ILE A 122 17.78 19.54 19.01
N ALA A 123 17.20 20.49 18.27
CA ALA A 123 16.60 20.18 16.96
C ALA A 123 17.66 19.72 15.94
N LYS A 124 18.88 20.28 15.96
CA LYS A 124 19.98 19.79 15.11
C LYS A 124 20.43 18.38 15.49
N GLU A 125 20.61 18.13 16.77
CA GLU A 125 20.99 16.80 17.29
C GLU A 125 19.91 15.75 16.98
N ALA A 126 18.63 16.09 17.17
CA ALA A 126 17.51 15.24 16.81
C ALA A 126 17.54 14.85 15.33
N GLY A 127 17.83 15.81 14.43
CA GLY A 127 17.97 15.55 13.01
C GLY A 127 19.16 14.63 12.68
N GLU A 128 20.29 14.81 13.35
CA GLU A 128 21.48 13.95 13.14
C GLU A 128 21.24 12.53 13.64
N ILE A 129 20.66 12.36 14.82
CA ILE A 129 20.27 11.04 15.34
C ILE A 129 19.24 10.37 14.43
N ALA A 130 18.21 11.13 14.01
CA ALA A 130 17.19 10.62 13.09
C ALA A 130 17.79 10.15 11.76
N PHE A 131 18.80 10.85 11.24
CA PHE A 131 19.50 10.46 10.02
C PHE A 131 20.15 9.08 10.14
N TYR A 132 21.01 8.86 11.15
CA TYR A 132 21.68 7.56 11.32
C TYR A 132 20.70 6.43 11.59
N ALA A 133 19.69 6.70 12.43
CA ALA A 133 18.65 5.72 12.70
C ALA A 133 17.80 5.41 11.45
N MET A 134 17.54 6.41 10.58
CA MET A 134 16.84 6.23 9.31
C MET A 134 17.63 5.37 8.33
N VAL A 135 18.96 5.53 8.24
CA VAL A 135 19.80 4.69 7.38
C VAL A 135 19.68 3.22 7.80
N ILE A 136 19.79 2.93 9.11
CA ILE A 136 19.62 1.57 9.64
C ILE A 136 18.21 1.07 9.36
N PHE A 137 17.20 1.89 9.62
CA PHE A 137 15.79 1.56 9.40
C PHE A 137 15.49 1.19 7.93
N ILE A 138 16.04 1.94 6.97
CA ILE A 138 15.89 1.67 5.55
C ILE A 138 16.54 0.35 5.17
N ILE A 139 17.77 0.10 5.63
CA ILE A 139 18.47 -1.16 5.38
C ILE A 139 17.63 -2.35 5.90
N VAL A 140 17.14 -2.27 7.15
CA VAL A 140 16.30 -3.31 7.75
C VAL A 140 14.97 -3.47 6.98
N SER A 141 14.42 -2.38 6.45
CA SER A 141 13.16 -2.41 5.70
C SER A 141 13.29 -3.01 4.31
N LEU A 142 14.46 -2.87 3.66
CA LEU A 142 14.71 -3.42 2.33
C LEU A 142 15.17 -4.86 2.35
N VAL A 143 15.85 -5.28 3.42
CA VAL A 143 16.39 -6.65 3.57
C VAL A 143 15.30 -7.58 4.11
N LYS A 144 14.83 -8.51 3.26
CA LYS A 144 13.74 -9.45 3.57
C LYS A 144 14.16 -10.64 4.48
N VAL A 145 15.03 -10.40 5.47
CA VAL A 145 15.54 -11.47 6.36
C VAL A 145 14.64 -11.68 7.58
N LEU A 146 13.91 -10.64 8.01
CA LEU A 146 13.11 -10.71 9.22
C LEU A 146 11.74 -11.35 8.96
N PRO A 147 11.23 -12.21 9.86
CA PRO A 147 9.86 -12.67 9.85
C PRO A 147 8.89 -11.48 9.88
N TYR A 148 7.75 -11.59 9.18
CA TYR A 148 6.81 -10.47 8.99
C TYR A 148 6.35 -9.81 10.29
N GLY A 149 6.04 -10.59 11.33
CA GLY A 149 5.61 -10.08 12.63
C GLY A 149 6.66 -9.17 13.29
N ARG A 150 7.95 -9.59 13.27
CA ARG A 150 9.07 -8.79 13.80
C ARG A 150 9.32 -7.53 12.96
N PHE A 151 9.31 -7.70 11.64
CA PHE A 151 9.43 -6.58 10.70
C PHE A 151 8.38 -5.49 11.01
N ARG A 152 7.11 -5.86 11.16
CA ARG A 152 6.02 -4.93 11.47
C ARG A 152 6.24 -4.17 12.77
N GLN A 153 6.76 -4.82 13.81
CA GLN A 153 7.06 -4.16 15.09
C GLN A 153 8.20 -3.15 14.94
N ILE A 154 9.30 -3.55 14.29
CA ILE A 154 10.45 -2.67 14.04
C ILE A 154 10.05 -1.51 13.12
N HIS A 155 9.20 -1.76 12.13
CA HIS A 155 8.76 -0.75 11.19
C HIS A 155 7.96 0.40 11.84
N LYS A 156 7.37 0.20 13.02
CA LYS A 156 6.75 1.26 13.83
C LYS A 156 7.76 2.33 14.30
N VAL A 157 9.05 2.02 14.36
CA VAL A 157 10.12 2.99 14.66
C VAL A 157 10.10 4.15 13.65
N GLY A 158 9.63 3.90 12.42
CA GLY A 158 9.45 4.95 11.41
C GLY A 158 8.56 6.11 11.89
N ALA A 159 7.58 5.85 12.75
CA ALA A 159 6.75 6.91 13.34
C ALA A 159 7.56 7.80 14.32
N VAL A 160 8.44 7.22 15.12
CA VAL A 160 9.33 7.98 16.02
C VAL A 160 10.32 8.81 15.20
N LEU A 161 10.90 8.23 14.16
CA LEU A 161 11.82 8.94 13.25
C LEU A 161 11.13 10.12 12.56
N PHE A 162 9.86 9.94 12.17
CA PHE A 162 9.07 11.05 11.63
C PHE A 162 8.88 12.18 12.65
N LEU A 163 8.52 11.87 13.91
CA LEU A 163 8.34 12.89 14.95
C LEU A 163 9.63 13.69 15.19
N MET A 164 10.78 13.02 15.20
CA MET A 164 12.08 13.68 15.29
C MET A 164 12.36 14.58 14.07
N ALA A 165 12.08 14.09 12.86
CA ALA A 165 12.24 14.85 11.62
C ALA A 165 11.30 16.05 11.56
N ALA A 166 10.05 15.92 12.00
CA ALA A 166 9.06 16.99 12.07
C ALA A 166 9.52 18.11 13.02
N PHE A 167 9.96 17.74 14.24
CA PHE A 167 10.52 18.67 15.20
C PHE A 167 11.74 19.41 14.62
N HIS A 168 12.70 18.66 14.05
CA HIS A 168 13.87 19.20 13.38
C HIS A 168 13.49 20.20 12.27
N SER A 169 12.58 19.82 11.38
CA SER A 169 12.20 20.61 10.21
C SER A 169 11.48 21.91 10.60
N VAL A 170 10.50 21.84 11.52
CA VAL A 170 9.74 23.00 11.98
C VAL A 170 10.67 23.99 12.68
N TYR A 171 11.53 23.49 13.56
CA TYR A 171 12.37 24.37 14.38
C TYR A 171 13.53 25.00 13.59
N LEU A 172 14.07 24.30 12.59
CA LEU A 172 15.17 24.80 11.76
C LEU A 172 14.71 25.54 10.49
N THR A 173 13.42 25.62 10.24
CA THR A 173 12.88 26.47 9.15
C THR A 173 13.37 27.91 9.35
N PRO A 174 14.01 28.53 8.33
CA PRO A 174 14.48 29.89 8.40
C PRO A 174 13.37 30.87 8.81
N ASP A 175 13.69 31.85 9.68
CA ASP A 175 12.67 32.76 10.23
C ASP A 175 11.95 33.58 9.17
N ASN A 176 12.64 33.96 8.10
CA ASN A 176 12.07 34.69 6.95
C ASN A 176 11.16 33.81 6.09
N LEU A 177 11.23 32.48 6.20
CA LEU A 177 10.39 31.52 5.45
C LEU A 177 9.32 30.87 6.32
N ARG A 178 9.34 31.07 7.63
CA ARG A 178 8.47 30.39 8.61
C ARG A 178 6.99 30.59 8.31
N TRP A 179 6.59 31.81 7.97
CA TRP A 179 5.21 32.19 7.65
C TRP A 179 4.95 32.33 6.14
N ALA A 180 5.95 32.06 5.31
CA ALA A 180 5.78 31.93 3.87
C ALA A 180 5.15 30.57 3.51
N PRO A 181 4.64 30.37 2.27
CA PRO A 181 4.10 29.08 1.82
C PRO A 181 5.02 27.89 2.12
N PHE A 182 6.34 28.09 2.07
CA PHE A 182 7.37 27.09 2.41
C PHE A 182 7.24 26.58 3.86
N GLY A 183 7.25 27.47 4.83
CA GLY A 183 7.17 27.11 6.25
C GLY A 183 5.78 26.61 6.64
N ILE A 184 4.72 27.18 6.05
CA ILE A 184 3.34 26.73 6.25
C ILE A 184 3.18 25.27 5.77
N LEU A 185 3.75 24.91 4.63
CA LEU A 185 3.71 23.52 4.11
C LEU A 185 4.46 22.57 5.07
N ILE A 186 5.66 22.93 5.54
CA ILE A 186 6.41 22.14 6.54
C ILE A 186 5.57 21.94 7.80
N LEU A 187 4.96 23.01 8.32
CA LEU A 187 4.15 22.94 9.53
C LEU A 187 2.91 22.05 9.34
N ALA A 188 2.19 22.23 8.22
CA ALA A 188 0.99 21.42 7.90
C ALA A 188 1.33 19.93 7.79
N VAL A 189 2.38 19.59 7.03
CA VAL A 189 2.84 18.20 6.90
C VAL A 189 3.29 17.63 8.25
N SER A 190 4.01 18.43 9.05
CA SER A 190 4.47 18.01 10.37
C SER A 190 3.31 17.73 11.33
N ILE A 191 2.27 18.56 11.32
CA ILE A 191 1.06 18.33 12.16
C ILE A 191 0.32 17.09 11.70
N ILE A 192 -0.04 16.99 10.41
CA ILE A 192 -0.80 15.85 9.86
C ILE A 192 -0.03 14.54 10.09
N GLY A 193 1.26 14.54 9.77
CA GLY A 193 2.09 13.36 9.95
C GLY A 193 2.32 13.00 11.42
N SER A 194 2.39 13.98 12.34
CA SER A 194 2.51 13.71 13.78
C SER A 194 1.24 13.06 14.33
N VAL A 195 0.06 13.51 13.91
CA VAL A 195 -1.20 12.85 14.25
C VAL A 195 -1.20 11.40 13.75
N ALA A 196 -0.82 11.19 12.49
CA ALA A 196 -0.71 9.84 11.90
C ALA A 196 0.32 8.97 12.65
N ALA A 197 1.47 9.54 13.06
CA ALA A 197 2.49 8.85 13.85
C ALA A 197 1.96 8.42 15.22
N LEU A 198 1.22 9.27 15.91
CA LEU A 198 0.59 8.95 17.20
C LEU A 198 -0.48 7.85 17.05
N ILE A 199 -1.29 7.88 15.97
CA ILE A 199 -2.24 6.80 15.64
C ILE A 199 -1.49 5.48 15.43
N SER A 200 -0.36 5.51 14.72
CA SER A 200 0.46 4.33 14.47
C SER A 200 1.06 3.76 15.76
N LEU A 201 1.63 4.61 16.61
CA LEU A 201 2.27 4.20 17.87
C LEU A 201 1.25 3.69 18.89
N SER A 202 0.05 4.27 18.95
CA SER A 202 -1.03 3.83 19.85
C SER A 202 -1.71 2.53 19.39
N GLY A 203 -1.33 1.97 18.23
CA GLY A 203 -1.92 0.73 17.71
C GLY A 203 -3.36 0.91 17.21
N GLN A 204 -3.76 2.14 16.88
CA GLN A 204 -5.11 2.46 16.41
C GLN A 204 -5.27 2.46 14.90
N ILE A 205 -4.27 1.94 14.17
CA ILE A 205 -4.34 1.82 12.70
C ILE A 205 -5.57 0.98 12.32
N GLY A 206 -6.35 1.48 11.37
CA GLY A 206 -7.53 0.80 10.82
C GLY A 206 -8.72 0.66 11.79
N LYS A 207 -8.67 1.27 12.98
CA LYS A 207 -9.71 1.09 14.01
C LYS A 207 -11.08 1.61 13.58
N LEU A 208 -11.13 2.64 12.75
CA LEU A 208 -12.39 3.23 12.27
C LEU A 208 -13.16 2.33 11.29
N ASN A 209 -12.45 1.44 10.58
CA ASN A 209 -13.03 0.50 9.60
C ASN A 209 -12.88 -0.95 10.10
N ARG A 210 -12.90 -1.15 11.41
CA ARG A 210 -12.69 -2.44 12.04
C ARG A 210 -13.95 -2.91 12.73
N TYR A 211 -14.41 -4.08 12.31
CA TYR A 211 -15.60 -4.75 12.78
C TYR A 211 -15.23 -5.96 13.62
N ALA A 212 -15.96 -6.18 14.70
CA ALA A 212 -15.87 -7.43 15.45
C ALA A 212 -16.77 -8.47 14.78
N GLY A 213 -16.22 -9.63 14.49
CA GLY A 213 -16.94 -10.75 13.90
C GLY A 213 -16.79 -12.02 14.75
N GLU A 214 -17.66 -12.98 14.50
CA GLU A 214 -17.62 -14.31 15.07
C GLU A 214 -17.56 -15.36 13.97
N ILE A 215 -16.68 -16.33 14.10
CA ILE A 215 -16.60 -17.47 13.18
C ILE A 215 -17.76 -18.42 13.46
N ILE A 216 -18.66 -18.54 12.49
CA ILE A 216 -19.86 -19.38 12.60
C ILE A 216 -19.72 -20.71 11.87
N ALA A 217 -18.78 -20.81 10.90
CA ALA A 217 -18.45 -22.09 10.27
C ALA A 217 -16.98 -22.12 9.82
N VAL A 218 -16.39 -23.29 9.94
CA VAL A 218 -15.04 -23.60 9.44
C VAL A 218 -15.18 -24.82 8.52
N ARG A 219 -14.84 -24.66 7.25
CA ARG A 219 -14.91 -25.74 6.26
C ARG A 219 -13.55 -25.92 5.60
N GLN A 220 -13.17 -27.13 5.34
CA GLN A 220 -11.92 -27.45 4.63
C GLN A 220 -12.24 -28.27 3.37
N PRO A 221 -12.66 -27.62 2.29
CA PRO A 221 -13.07 -28.29 1.06
C PRO A 221 -11.91 -29.03 0.38
N SER A 222 -10.66 -28.70 0.70
CA SER A 222 -9.47 -29.48 0.37
C SER A 222 -8.40 -29.34 1.44
N GLY A 223 -7.38 -30.20 1.44
CA GLY A 223 -6.25 -30.08 2.37
C GLY A 223 -5.42 -28.79 2.23
N LYS A 224 -5.68 -27.97 1.22
CA LYS A 224 -4.95 -26.73 0.93
C LYS A 224 -5.78 -25.45 1.05
N ILE A 225 -7.09 -25.57 1.19
CA ILE A 225 -8.02 -24.43 1.24
C ILE A 225 -8.89 -24.55 2.48
N LEU A 226 -8.97 -23.45 3.22
CA LEU A 226 -9.83 -23.26 4.37
C LEU A 226 -10.86 -22.19 4.02
N GLU A 227 -12.14 -22.47 4.25
CA GLU A 227 -13.21 -21.49 4.20
C GLU A 227 -13.65 -21.14 5.62
N LEU A 228 -13.61 -19.84 5.91
CA LEU A 228 -14.10 -19.26 7.17
C LEU A 228 -15.36 -18.46 6.90
N GLU A 229 -16.44 -18.85 7.53
CA GLU A 229 -17.68 -18.08 7.53
C GLU A 229 -17.75 -17.23 8.80
N VAL A 230 -17.81 -15.93 8.61
CA VAL A 230 -17.74 -14.94 9.69
C VAL A 230 -19.03 -14.13 9.69
N ARG A 231 -19.73 -14.13 10.81
CA ARG A 231 -20.86 -13.21 11.07
C ARG A 231 -20.31 -11.82 11.35
N LEU A 232 -20.79 -10.82 10.62
CA LEU A 232 -20.39 -9.41 10.73
C LEU A 232 -21.61 -8.51 10.91
N PRO A 233 -21.43 -7.30 11.49
CA PRO A 233 -22.48 -6.29 11.54
C PRO A 233 -22.99 -5.89 10.16
N ALA A 234 -24.24 -5.43 10.09
CA ALA A 234 -24.86 -4.98 8.83
C ALA A 234 -24.05 -3.86 8.15
N ASP A 235 -23.48 -2.93 8.91
CA ASP A 235 -22.67 -1.82 8.38
C ASP A 235 -21.53 -2.31 7.48
N PHE A 236 -20.91 -3.47 7.78
CA PHE A 236 -19.87 -4.03 6.91
C PHE A 236 -20.47 -4.55 5.60
N GLN A 237 -21.63 -5.19 5.67
CA GLN A 237 -22.30 -5.77 4.50
C GLN A 237 -22.80 -4.67 3.55
N ASP A 238 -23.33 -3.58 4.09
CA ASP A 238 -23.79 -2.43 3.32
C ASP A 238 -22.65 -1.74 2.52
N GLU A 239 -21.42 -1.85 2.99
CA GLU A 239 -20.23 -1.29 2.32
C GLU A 239 -19.54 -2.26 1.36
N TYR A 240 -19.82 -3.57 1.47
CA TYR A 240 -19.15 -4.60 0.67
C TYR A 240 -19.63 -4.59 -0.78
N LEU A 241 -18.67 -4.67 -1.70
CA LEU A 241 -18.92 -4.90 -3.12
C LEU A 241 -18.25 -6.22 -3.54
N PRO A 242 -18.95 -7.09 -4.35
CA PRO A 242 -18.40 -8.36 -4.81
C PRO A 242 -17.04 -8.21 -5.49
N GLY A 243 -16.08 -9.06 -5.06
CA GLY A 243 -14.70 -9.04 -5.53
C GLY A 243 -13.70 -8.36 -4.59
N GLN A 244 -14.16 -7.60 -3.60
CA GLN A 244 -13.31 -6.97 -2.59
C GLN A 244 -12.71 -7.98 -1.61
N PHE A 245 -11.73 -7.53 -0.83
CA PHE A 245 -11.08 -8.29 0.23
C PHE A 245 -11.16 -7.56 1.58
N ALA A 246 -10.87 -8.25 2.66
CA ALA A 246 -10.72 -7.64 3.96
C ALA A 246 -9.44 -8.13 4.67
N LEU A 247 -9.00 -7.35 5.66
CA LEU A 247 -7.87 -7.71 6.50
C LEU A 247 -8.39 -8.40 7.77
N LEU A 248 -8.15 -9.69 7.90
CA LEU A 248 -8.56 -10.49 9.05
C LEU A 248 -7.44 -10.57 10.08
N THR A 249 -7.80 -10.32 11.34
CA THR A 249 -6.96 -10.60 12.50
C THR A 249 -7.63 -11.70 13.32
N LEU A 250 -7.15 -12.93 13.13
CA LEU A 250 -7.65 -14.13 13.84
C LEU A 250 -6.92 -14.32 15.18
N HIS A 251 -5.62 -14.00 15.20
CA HIS A 251 -4.77 -14.07 16.39
C HIS A 251 -4.03 -12.74 16.58
N LYS A 252 -4.06 -12.17 17.76
CA LYS A 252 -3.49 -10.83 18.04
C LYS A 252 -1.97 -10.75 17.85
N ASP A 253 -1.27 -11.85 18.03
CA ASP A 253 0.19 -11.98 17.87
C ASP A 253 0.65 -11.94 16.40
N GLU A 254 -0.16 -12.47 15.49
CA GLU A 254 0.19 -12.57 14.06
C GLU A 254 -0.15 -11.29 13.26
N GLY A 255 -1.16 -10.52 13.70
CA GLY A 255 -1.66 -9.33 13.02
C GLY A 255 -2.68 -9.62 11.93
N SER A 256 -2.96 -8.60 11.11
CA SER A 256 -3.97 -8.67 10.06
C SER A 256 -3.39 -9.20 8.74
N HIS A 257 -4.13 -10.07 8.08
CA HIS A 257 -3.81 -10.65 6.77
C HIS A 257 -4.94 -10.41 5.77
N PRO A 258 -4.64 -10.10 4.50
CA PRO A 258 -5.65 -9.88 3.47
C PRO A 258 -6.21 -11.21 2.97
N PHE A 259 -7.53 -11.30 2.93
CA PHE A 259 -8.23 -12.42 2.32
C PHE A 259 -9.38 -11.93 1.47
N THR A 260 -9.48 -12.46 0.27
CA THR A 260 -10.58 -12.15 -0.64
C THR A 260 -11.88 -12.70 -0.08
N ILE A 261 -12.93 -11.93 -0.20
CA ILE A 261 -14.28 -12.34 0.15
C ILE A 261 -14.79 -13.23 -1.00
N LEU A 262 -15.10 -14.47 -0.65
CA LEU A 262 -15.58 -15.48 -1.59
C LEU A 262 -17.05 -15.27 -1.93
N ARG A 263 -17.85 -15.00 -0.90
CA ARG A 263 -19.31 -14.78 -1.01
C ARG A 263 -19.86 -14.12 0.23
N GLU A 264 -21.02 -13.53 0.06
CA GLU A 264 -21.87 -13.02 1.12
C GLU A 264 -23.07 -13.96 1.32
N ASP A 265 -23.50 -14.15 2.56
CA ASP A 265 -24.77 -14.77 2.91
C ASP A 265 -25.63 -13.75 3.65
N ILE A 266 -26.45 -13.03 2.88
CA ILE A 266 -27.32 -11.96 3.38
C ILE A 266 -28.31 -12.50 4.42
N GLN A 267 -28.79 -13.75 4.27
CA GLN A 267 -29.79 -14.33 5.17
C GLN A 267 -29.24 -14.55 6.58
N ASN A 268 -27.96 -14.96 6.65
CA ASN A 268 -27.27 -15.23 7.90
C ASN A 268 -26.44 -14.02 8.41
N GLY A 269 -26.38 -12.95 7.64
CA GLY A 269 -25.53 -11.79 7.96
C GLY A 269 -24.06 -12.19 8.04
N SER A 270 -23.58 -13.03 7.13
CA SER A 270 -22.22 -13.56 7.18
C SER A 270 -21.49 -13.40 5.86
N ILE A 271 -20.16 -13.41 5.95
CA ILE A 271 -19.22 -13.33 4.84
C ILE A 271 -18.30 -14.55 4.89
N VAL A 272 -18.06 -15.16 3.74
CA VAL A 272 -17.16 -16.31 3.61
C VAL A 272 -15.85 -15.89 2.99
N PHE A 273 -14.75 -16.22 3.66
CA PHE A 273 -13.39 -16.02 3.18
C PHE A 273 -12.78 -17.34 2.74
N ALA A 274 -12.14 -17.36 1.57
CA ALA A 274 -11.37 -18.51 1.09
C ALA A 274 -9.88 -18.28 1.29
N ILE A 275 -9.25 -19.12 2.09
CA ILE A 275 -7.86 -18.99 2.53
C ILE A 275 -7.04 -20.16 2.01
N LYS A 276 -6.06 -19.86 1.12
CA LYS A 276 -5.11 -20.88 0.68
C LYS A 276 -3.96 -21.01 1.65
N GLN A 277 -3.62 -22.24 2.03
CA GLN A 277 -2.50 -22.56 2.92
C GLN A 277 -1.16 -22.46 2.17
N LEU A 278 -0.56 -21.26 2.13
CA LEU A 278 0.67 -20.99 1.38
C LEU A 278 1.88 -20.71 2.28
N GLY A 279 1.68 -19.99 3.37
CA GLY A 279 2.74 -19.59 4.31
C GLY A 279 2.63 -20.30 5.67
N ASP A 280 3.60 -20.08 6.55
CA ASP A 280 3.63 -20.71 7.86
C ASP A 280 2.38 -20.42 8.70
N TYR A 281 1.90 -19.18 8.65
CA TYR A 281 0.68 -18.77 9.33
C TYR A 281 -0.57 -19.49 8.79
N THR A 282 -0.78 -19.44 7.47
CA THR A 282 -2.02 -19.99 6.87
C THR A 282 -2.06 -21.51 6.90
N ARG A 283 -0.91 -22.22 6.97
CA ARG A 283 -0.85 -23.68 7.13
C ARG A 283 -1.37 -24.15 8.49
N GLN A 284 -1.08 -23.38 9.55
CA GLN A 284 -1.49 -23.71 10.91
C GLN A 284 -2.92 -23.24 11.22
N LEU A 285 -3.51 -22.43 10.32
CA LEU A 285 -4.77 -21.76 10.60
C LEU A 285 -5.93 -22.73 10.80
N ALA A 286 -5.98 -23.81 10.01
CA ALA A 286 -7.03 -24.82 10.10
C ALA A 286 -7.07 -25.54 11.47
N GLU A 287 -5.92 -25.66 12.15
CA GLU A 287 -5.81 -26.30 13.47
C GLU A 287 -6.07 -25.32 14.63
N ARG A 288 -5.93 -24.02 14.35
CA ARG A 288 -5.97 -22.95 15.37
C ARG A 288 -7.30 -22.20 15.44
N VAL A 289 -8.15 -22.36 14.42
CA VAL A 289 -9.41 -21.60 14.28
C VAL A 289 -10.60 -22.50 14.49
N HIS A 290 -11.53 -22.09 15.36
CA HIS A 290 -12.71 -22.85 15.72
C HIS A 290 -13.99 -22.01 15.58
N VAL A 291 -15.12 -22.68 15.44
CA VAL A 291 -16.44 -22.03 15.52
C VAL A 291 -16.61 -21.39 16.89
N GLY A 292 -17.08 -20.14 16.92
CA GLY A 292 -17.22 -19.33 18.13
C GLY A 292 -16.02 -18.40 18.38
N ASP A 293 -14.90 -18.56 17.68
CA ASP A 293 -13.75 -17.65 17.82
C ASP A 293 -14.11 -16.24 17.35
N GLN A 294 -13.62 -15.26 18.12
CA GLN A 294 -13.76 -13.85 17.77
C GLN A 294 -12.69 -13.44 16.76
N VAL A 295 -13.10 -12.80 15.68
CA VAL A 295 -12.24 -12.28 14.63
C VAL A 295 -12.41 -10.77 14.49
N SER A 296 -11.31 -10.08 14.21
CA SER A 296 -11.39 -8.67 13.85
C SER A 296 -11.21 -8.54 12.34
N VAL A 297 -12.17 -7.92 11.68
CA VAL A 297 -12.21 -7.69 10.23
C VAL A 297 -12.09 -6.21 9.97
N GLU A 298 -11.12 -5.81 9.14
CA GLU A 298 -10.91 -4.43 8.71
C GLU A 298 -11.13 -4.32 7.21
N GLY A 299 -11.96 -3.41 6.77
CA GLY A 299 -12.35 -3.21 5.38
C GLY A 299 -13.85 -2.93 5.24
N PRO A 300 -14.45 -3.20 4.08
CA PRO A 300 -13.85 -3.84 2.88
C PRO A 300 -12.85 -2.97 2.15
N PHE A 301 -11.93 -3.59 1.40
CA PHE A 301 -10.89 -2.93 0.62
C PHE A 301 -10.85 -3.48 -0.81
N GLY A 302 -10.20 -2.71 -1.68
CA GLY A 302 -9.97 -3.12 -3.06
C GLY A 302 -10.94 -2.49 -4.06
N ARG A 303 -10.47 -2.45 -5.31
CA ARG A 303 -11.24 -1.94 -6.45
C ARG A 303 -11.45 -2.98 -7.54
N PHE A 304 -11.19 -4.23 -7.21
CA PHE A 304 -11.47 -5.36 -8.09
C PHE A 304 -12.93 -5.76 -7.96
N VAL A 305 -13.82 -4.85 -8.37
CA VAL A 305 -15.28 -5.02 -8.29
C VAL A 305 -15.83 -5.38 -9.66
N LEU A 306 -17.01 -6.00 -9.68
CA LEU A 306 -17.69 -6.39 -10.92
C LEU A 306 -17.81 -5.16 -11.86
N PRO A 307 -17.22 -5.23 -13.06
CA PRO A 307 -17.31 -4.12 -14.02
C PRO A 307 -18.74 -3.94 -14.57
N GLU A 308 -19.02 -2.71 -15.00
CA GLU A 308 -20.24 -2.47 -15.79
C GLU A 308 -20.20 -3.28 -17.10
N SER A 309 -21.36 -3.78 -17.54
CA SER A 309 -21.47 -4.55 -18.79
C SER A 309 -21.35 -3.63 -20.01
N GLY A 310 -20.84 -4.15 -21.12
CA GLY A 310 -20.83 -3.41 -22.41
C GLY A 310 -19.58 -3.56 -23.25
N PHE A 311 -18.52 -4.14 -22.70
CA PHE A 311 -17.29 -4.43 -23.43
C PHE A 311 -17.05 -5.95 -23.53
N PRO A 312 -16.31 -6.43 -24.56
CA PRO A 312 -15.79 -7.80 -24.56
C PRO A 312 -14.87 -8.00 -23.35
N GLU A 313 -15.16 -9.03 -22.55
CA GLU A 313 -14.47 -9.25 -21.28
C GLU A 313 -13.89 -10.65 -21.20
N TYR A 314 -12.63 -10.73 -20.79
CA TYR A 314 -12.01 -11.96 -20.36
C TYR A 314 -11.66 -11.89 -18.87
N TRP A 315 -12.09 -12.90 -18.12
CA TRP A 315 -11.75 -13.07 -16.72
C TRP A 315 -10.73 -14.21 -16.61
N ILE A 316 -9.62 -13.96 -15.93
CA ILE A 316 -8.53 -14.95 -15.81
C ILE A 316 -8.22 -15.15 -14.33
N ALA A 317 -8.49 -16.33 -13.84
CA ALA A 317 -8.30 -16.72 -12.45
C ALA A 317 -7.16 -17.71 -12.31
N GLY A 318 -6.24 -17.49 -11.36
CA GLY A 318 -5.15 -18.40 -11.03
C GLY A 318 -5.28 -19.00 -9.62
N GLY A 319 -5.58 -20.31 -9.52
CA GLY A 319 -5.74 -20.98 -8.22
C GLY A 319 -6.82 -20.34 -7.36
N ILE A 320 -6.46 -19.89 -6.12
CA ILE A 320 -7.41 -19.23 -5.19
C ILE A 320 -7.86 -17.85 -5.70
N GLY A 321 -7.19 -17.27 -6.70
CA GLY A 321 -7.65 -16.06 -7.38
C GLY A 321 -8.99 -16.20 -8.11
N ILE A 322 -9.62 -17.37 -8.03
CA ILE A 322 -11.00 -17.60 -8.47
C ILE A 322 -12.03 -16.93 -7.55
N ALA A 323 -11.67 -16.65 -6.29
CA ALA A 323 -12.60 -16.15 -5.27
C ALA A 323 -13.35 -14.87 -5.68
N PRO A 324 -12.72 -13.79 -6.18
CA PRO A 324 -13.46 -12.59 -6.59
C PRO A 324 -14.41 -12.86 -7.76
N PHE A 325 -14.07 -13.77 -8.67
CA PHE A 325 -14.93 -14.11 -9.80
C PHE A 325 -16.14 -14.94 -9.37
N ILE A 326 -16.00 -15.78 -8.33
CA ILE A 326 -17.16 -16.46 -7.72
C ILE A 326 -18.10 -15.42 -7.10
N ALA A 327 -17.57 -14.44 -6.36
CA ALA A 327 -18.35 -13.36 -5.80
C ALA A 327 -19.11 -12.56 -6.88
N TRP A 328 -18.47 -12.25 -8.01
CA TRP A 328 -19.09 -11.61 -9.17
C TRP A 328 -20.21 -12.46 -9.79
N LEU A 329 -19.95 -13.75 -10.01
CA LEU A 329 -20.94 -14.66 -10.57
C LEU A 329 -22.16 -14.81 -9.65
N GLU A 330 -21.96 -14.85 -8.33
CA GLU A 330 -23.05 -14.92 -7.37
C GLU A 330 -23.85 -13.62 -7.31
N SER A 331 -23.21 -12.46 -7.41
CA SER A 331 -23.88 -11.16 -7.53
C SER A 331 -24.75 -11.10 -8.81
N LEU A 332 -24.20 -11.51 -9.96
CA LEU A 332 -24.97 -11.58 -11.20
C LEU A 332 -26.23 -12.45 -11.07
N VAL A 333 -26.11 -13.60 -10.38
CA VAL A 333 -27.28 -14.46 -10.11
C VAL A 333 -28.29 -13.77 -9.20
N ALA A 334 -27.84 -13.09 -8.14
CA ALA A 334 -28.72 -12.38 -7.21
C ALA A 334 -29.47 -11.23 -7.88
N GLU A 335 -28.81 -10.53 -8.80
CA GLU A 335 -29.37 -9.42 -9.57
C GLU A 335 -30.19 -9.88 -10.79
N GLY A 336 -30.15 -11.17 -11.13
CA GLY A 336 -30.79 -11.72 -12.32
C GLY A 336 -30.12 -11.32 -13.63
N GLU A 337 -28.86 -10.86 -13.57
CA GLU A 337 -28.10 -10.45 -14.74
C GLU A 337 -27.42 -11.63 -15.45
N ARG A 338 -27.27 -11.50 -16.78
CA ARG A 338 -26.59 -12.48 -17.62
C ARG A 338 -25.53 -11.82 -18.49
N ARG A 339 -24.37 -12.52 -18.61
CA ARG A 339 -23.21 -12.03 -19.41
C ARG A 339 -22.70 -13.13 -20.37
N PRO A 340 -23.47 -13.48 -21.41
CA PRO A 340 -23.10 -14.57 -22.33
C PRO A 340 -21.85 -14.27 -23.17
N GLY A 341 -21.44 -12.98 -23.29
CA GLY A 341 -20.22 -12.57 -23.99
C GLY A 341 -18.94 -12.68 -23.16
N THR A 342 -19.06 -12.89 -21.86
CA THR A 342 -17.91 -12.98 -20.94
C THR A 342 -17.34 -14.39 -20.89
N GLN A 343 -16.00 -14.52 -20.88
CA GLN A 343 -15.33 -15.81 -20.73
C GLN A 343 -14.41 -15.78 -19.52
N LEU A 344 -14.56 -16.79 -18.65
CA LEU A 344 -13.70 -16.99 -17.48
C LEU A 344 -12.76 -18.17 -17.71
N TYR A 345 -11.46 -17.94 -17.66
CA TYR A 345 -10.42 -18.95 -17.68
C TYR A 345 -9.95 -19.25 -16.26
N TYR A 346 -10.17 -20.46 -15.79
CA TYR A 346 -9.75 -20.90 -14.47
C TYR A 346 -8.47 -21.74 -14.56
N CYS A 347 -7.32 -21.10 -14.37
CA CYS A 347 -6.00 -21.74 -14.41
C CYS A 347 -5.71 -22.40 -13.06
N VAL A 348 -5.90 -23.73 -12.98
CA VAL A 348 -5.76 -24.47 -11.73
C VAL A 348 -5.40 -25.92 -12.01
N HIS A 349 -4.62 -26.55 -11.12
CA HIS A 349 -4.41 -27.99 -11.20
C HIS A 349 -5.71 -28.73 -10.86
N LYS A 350 -6.00 -29.78 -11.59
CA LYS A 350 -7.23 -30.56 -11.45
C LYS A 350 -7.49 -31.00 -9.99
N GLU A 351 -6.46 -31.36 -9.27
CA GLU A 351 -6.52 -31.76 -7.86
C GLU A 351 -6.88 -30.60 -6.89
N ASP A 352 -6.64 -29.36 -7.30
CA ASP A 352 -6.92 -28.14 -6.53
C ASP A 352 -8.22 -27.43 -7.00
N ALA A 353 -8.91 -27.96 -7.98
CA ALA A 353 -10.08 -27.35 -8.64
C ALA A 353 -11.39 -27.62 -7.89
N ILE A 354 -11.43 -27.24 -6.60
CA ILE A 354 -12.55 -27.56 -5.68
C ILE A 354 -13.85 -26.83 -6.00
N TYR A 355 -13.82 -25.75 -6.75
CA TYR A 355 -15.01 -24.95 -7.08
C TYR A 355 -15.64 -25.32 -8.44
N THR A 356 -15.18 -26.37 -9.10
CA THR A 356 -15.60 -26.72 -10.46
C THR A 356 -17.12 -26.92 -10.58
N GLU A 357 -17.76 -27.68 -9.67
CA GLU A 357 -19.21 -27.89 -9.68
C GLU A 357 -19.99 -26.59 -9.48
N ARG A 358 -19.55 -25.75 -8.52
CA ARG A 358 -20.18 -24.46 -8.27
C ARG A 358 -20.04 -23.53 -9.48
N LEU A 359 -18.87 -23.47 -10.10
CA LEU A 359 -18.63 -22.70 -11.31
C LEU A 359 -19.49 -23.15 -12.48
N GLN A 360 -19.71 -24.48 -12.67
CA GLN A 360 -20.61 -24.99 -13.69
C GLN A 360 -22.07 -24.58 -13.46
N GLN A 361 -22.52 -24.55 -12.21
CA GLN A 361 -23.86 -24.07 -11.86
C GLN A 361 -24.00 -22.58 -12.17
N LEU A 362 -23.06 -21.78 -11.73
CA LEU A 362 -23.02 -20.32 -11.94
C LEU A 362 -22.93 -19.97 -13.44
N SER A 363 -22.15 -20.73 -14.23
CA SER A 363 -22.06 -20.59 -15.68
C SER A 363 -23.42 -20.72 -16.36
N LYS A 364 -24.20 -21.73 -15.98
CA LYS A 364 -25.55 -21.95 -16.53
C LYS A 364 -26.51 -20.81 -16.22
N LEU A 365 -26.43 -20.24 -15.01
CA LEU A 365 -27.32 -19.17 -14.55
C LEU A 365 -26.93 -17.81 -15.16
N THR A 366 -25.64 -17.47 -15.17
CA THR A 366 -25.14 -16.19 -15.63
C THR A 366 -24.87 -16.12 -17.14
N GLY A 367 -24.71 -17.26 -17.80
CA GLY A 367 -24.31 -17.35 -19.21
C GLY A 367 -22.82 -17.13 -19.44
N VAL A 368 -22.02 -16.84 -18.41
CA VAL A 368 -20.56 -16.72 -18.52
C VAL A 368 -19.95 -18.06 -18.90
N LYS A 369 -19.18 -18.10 -19.98
CA LYS A 369 -18.50 -19.31 -20.42
C LYS A 369 -17.27 -19.55 -19.54
N ILE A 370 -17.19 -20.72 -18.88
CA ILE A 370 -16.08 -21.06 -17.99
C ILE A 370 -15.22 -22.16 -18.61
N THR A 371 -13.94 -21.91 -18.75
CA THR A 371 -12.95 -22.85 -19.27
C THR A 371 -11.90 -23.10 -18.18
N GLN A 372 -11.79 -24.36 -17.74
CA GLN A 372 -10.71 -24.76 -16.83
C GLN A 372 -9.46 -25.11 -17.64
N VAL A 373 -8.31 -24.60 -17.20
CA VAL A 373 -6.99 -24.84 -17.81
C VAL A 373 -6.07 -25.45 -16.75
N ASP A 374 -5.68 -26.71 -16.94
CA ASP A 374 -4.66 -27.35 -16.10
C ASP A 374 -3.30 -27.28 -16.80
N ARG A 375 -2.39 -26.50 -16.25
CA ARG A 375 -1.07 -26.29 -16.83
C ARG A 375 -0.29 -27.58 -17.06
N ARG A 376 -0.54 -28.64 -16.28
CA ARG A 376 0.18 -29.91 -16.41
C ARG A 376 -0.26 -30.73 -17.62
N THR A 377 -1.54 -30.61 -17.99
CA THR A 377 -2.14 -31.36 -19.12
C THR A 377 -2.32 -30.50 -20.35
N ASP A 378 -2.70 -29.23 -20.18
CA ASP A 378 -3.13 -28.34 -21.26
C ASP A 378 -2.02 -27.32 -21.64
N GLY A 379 -0.94 -27.22 -20.84
CA GLY A 379 0.08 -26.21 -20.98
C GLY A 379 -0.31 -24.87 -20.33
N ASP A 380 0.43 -23.80 -20.65
CA ASP A 380 0.10 -22.45 -20.24
C ASP A 380 -1.14 -21.96 -20.99
N LEU A 381 -1.90 -21.02 -20.38
CA LEU A 381 -3.05 -20.39 -21.03
C LEU A 381 -2.65 -19.82 -22.41
N ASP A 382 -3.30 -20.30 -23.46
CA ASP A 382 -3.09 -19.84 -24.81
C ASP A 382 -3.78 -18.48 -25.03
N LEU A 383 -2.98 -17.42 -24.97
CA LEU A 383 -3.45 -16.05 -25.17
C LEU A 383 -3.73 -15.74 -26.65
N SER A 384 -3.23 -16.55 -27.59
CA SER A 384 -3.49 -16.35 -29.02
C SER A 384 -4.90 -16.72 -29.41
N SER A 385 -5.57 -17.53 -28.59
CA SER A 385 -6.99 -17.89 -28.77
C SER A 385 -7.96 -16.80 -28.28
N LEU A 386 -7.46 -15.74 -27.63
CA LEU A 386 -8.26 -14.61 -27.18
C LEU A 386 -8.39 -13.57 -28.30
N GLU A 387 -9.62 -13.23 -28.64
CA GLU A 387 -9.89 -12.13 -29.58
C GLU A 387 -9.76 -10.77 -28.86
N ILE A 388 -8.51 -10.30 -28.72
CA ILE A 388 -8.20 -9.05 -28.02
C ILE A 388 -8.27 -7.90 -29.04
N THR A 389 -9.26 -7.03 -28.88
CA THR A 389 -9.43 -5.76 -29.60
C THR A 389 -9.03 -4.58 -28.70
N GLU A 390 -9.04 -3.35 -29.21
CA GLU A 390 -8.74 -2.15 -28.42
C GLU A 390 -9.74 -1.95 -27.26
N ASP A 391 -10.99 -2.41 -27.41
CA ASP A 391 -12.05 -2.28 -26.40
C ASP A 391 -12.10 -3.47 -25.42
N THR A 392 -11.32 -4.52 -25.65
CA THR A 392 -11.34 -5.71 -24.79
C THR A 392 -10.78 -5.39 -23.41
N GLN A 393 -11.50 -5.76 -22.36
CA GLN A 393 -11.07 -5.63 -20.96
C GLN A 393 -10.73 -7.01 -20.38
N ILE A 394 -9.60 -7.09 -19.69
CA ILE A 394 -9.10 -8.34 -19.11
C ILE A 394 -8.93 -8.17 -17.61
N TRP A 395 -9.64 -9.00 -16.86
CA TRP A 395 -9.62 -8.98 -15.40
C TRP A 395 -8.85 -10.19 -14.89
N PHE A 396 -7.81 -9.94 -14.13
CA PHE A 396 -6.91 -11.00 -13.65
C PHE A 396 -6.80 -11.01 -12.13
N CYS A 397 -6.99 -12.18 -11.53
CA CYS A 397 -6.62 -12.44 -10.13
C CYS A 397 -5.87 -13.76 -10.03
N GLY A 398 -4.65 -13.74 -9.49
CA GLY A 398 -3.84 -14.96 -9.40
C GLY A 398 -2.37 -14.70 -9.09
N PRO A 399 -1.51 -15.72 -9.25
CA PRO A 399 -0.10 -15.64 -8.90
C PRO A 399 0.69 -14.70 -9.83
N LYS A 400 1.71 -14.05 -9.26
CA LYS A 400 2.59 -13.09 -9.93
C LYS A 400 3.12 -13.61 -11.28
N ARG A 401 3.54 -14.87 -11.35
CA ARG A 401 4.09 -15.44 -12.59
C ARG A 401 3.08 -15.39 -13.76
N LEU A 402 1.80 -15.69 -13.49
CA LEU A 402 0.76 -15.64 -14.51
C LEU A 402 0.48 -14.18 -14.91
N ARG A 403 0.45 -13.25 -13.95
CA ARG A 403 0.34 -11.81 -14.24
C ARG A 403 1.46 -11.31 -15.13
N ASP A 404 2.71 -11.62 -14.77
CA ASP A 404 3.88 -11.15 -15.50
C ASP A 404 3.87 -11.68 -16.96
N MET A 405 3.37 -12.91 -17.18
CA MET A 405 3.12 -13.45 -18.52
C MET A 405 2.05 -12.65 -19.29
N LEU A 406 0.94 -12.32 -18.62
CA LEU A 406 -0.11 -11.51 -19.25
C LEU A 406 0.40 -10.11 -19.64
N LEU A 407 1.16 -9.45 -18.79
CA LEU A 407 1.75 -8.13 -19.04
C LEU A 407 2.75 -8.10 -20.21
N THR A 408 3.29 -9.25 -20.64
CA THR A 408 4.15 -9.31 -21.85
C THR A 408 3.37 -9.24 -23.16
N ARG A 409 2.06 -9.51 -23.14
CA ARG A 409 1.22 -9.65 -24.34
C ARG A 409 0.00 -8.75 -24.36
N ILE A 410 -0.44 -8.27 -23.19
CA ILE A 410 -1.64 -7.46 -23.01
C ILE A 410 -1.22 -6.04 -22.60
N PRO A 411 -1.71 -5.01 -23.28
CA PRO A 411 -1.48 -3.62 -22.88
C PRO A 411 -1.94 -3.38 -21.44
N SER A 412 -1.16 -2.65 -20.67
CA SER A 412 -1.48 -2.36 -19.25
C SER A 412 -2.77 -1.56 -19.07
N SER A 413 -3.26 -0.87 -20.10
CA SER A 413 -4.54 -0.17 -20.12
C SER A 413 -5.75 -1.08 -20.19
N GLN A 414 -5.58 -2.33 -20.65
CA GLN A 414 -6.63 -3.32 -20.80
C GLN A 414 -6.59 -4.40 -19.72
N LEU A 415 -5.52 -4.47 -18.91
CA LEU A 415 -5.34 -5.48 -17.87
C LEU A 415 -5.61 -4.90 -16.49
N HIS A 416 -6.71 -5.33 -15.88
CA HIS A 416 -7.12 -4.99 -14.52
C HIS A 416 -6.73 -6.11 -13.56
N TYR A 417 -6.01 -5.79 -12.49
CA TYR A 417 -5.59 -6.79 -11.50
C TYR A 417 -5.31 -6.16 -10.15
N GLU A 418 -5.46 -6.93 -9.07
CA GLU A 418 -4.99 -6.57 -7.73
C GLU A 418 -3.71 -7.32 -7.37
N GLN A 419 -2.83 -6.62 -6.64
CA GLN A 419 -1.60 -7.20 -6.13
C GLN A 419 -1.71 -7.45 -4.63
N PHE A 420 -1.59 -8.71 -4.23
CA PHE A 420 -1.54 -9.10 -2.81
C PHE A 420 -0.10 -9.22 -2.26
N ASP A 421 0.90 -8.68 -2.98
CA ASP A 421 2.29 -8.60 -2.54
C ASP A 421 2.50 -7.41 -1.60
N PHE A 422 2.07 -7.53 -0.35
CA PHE A 422 2.20 -6.49 0.68
C PHE A 422 3.61 -6.41 1.31
N ARG A 423 4.65 -6.97 0.65
CA ARG A 423 6.04 -6.99 1.15
C ARG A 423 7.09 -6.76 0.05
#